data_7e6875796777c9f48beb635a581a9dcd
#
_entry.id   7e6875796777c9f48beb635a581a9dcd
#
_cell.length_a   1.000
_cell.length_b   1.000
_cell.length_c   1.000
_cell.angle_alpha   90.00
_cell.angle_beta   90.00
_cell.angle_gamma   90.00
#
_symmetry.space_group_name_H-M   'P 1'
#
loop_
_entity.id
_entity.type
_entity.pdbx_description
1 polymer ?
#
loop_
_entity_poly.entity_id
_entity_poly.type
_entity_poly.pdbx_seq_one_letter_code
_entity_poly.pdbx_strand_id
1 'polypeptide(L)'
;MTVTPWTDPAHGRALDKAVTPTRMGTYLAAAGHDPALARRLYVWDRDVAAAFLADIAILEVALRSAVVAQLDRLYGVRWFEVDAGFDGPTRSKLQGAWEDLPQGRRTPGHLVARLM
;
A
#
# COMPACT_ATOMS: atom_id res chain seq x y z
N MET A 1 -9.19 23.14 12.13
CA MET A 1 -8.19 22.69 11.12
C MET A 1 -6.81 22.79 11.73
N THR A 2 -6.12 21.68 11.80
CA THR A 2 -4.76 21.63 12.36
C THR A 2 -3.78 22.31 11.39
N VAL A 3 -3.09 23.35 11.84
CA VAL A 3 -2.01 23.96 11.05
C VAL A 3 -0.83 22.99 11.09
N THR A 4 -0.48 22.43 9.94
CA THR A 4 0.70 21.57 9.84
C THR A 4 1.96 22.42 9.77
N PRO A 5 3.10 21.96 10.32
CA PRO A 5 4.36 22.72 10.24
C PRO A 5 4.79 23.07 8.80
N TRP A 6 4.38 22.25 7.86
CA TRP A 6 4.75 22.39 6.44
C TRP A 6 4.06 23.58 5.74
N THR A 7 2.99 24.12 6.31
CA THR A 7 2.31 25.31 5.78
C THR A 7 2.90 26.61 6.32
N ASP A 8 3.78 26.53 7.31
CA ASP A 8 4.53 27.67 7.82
C ASP A 8 5.53 28.16 6.76
N PRO A 9 5.56 29.46 6.43
CA PRO A 9 6.53 30.03 5.48
C PRO A 9 7.99 29.72 5.80
N ALA A 10 8.33 29.59 7.10
CA ALA A 10 9.68 29.23 7.52
C ALA A 10 10.09 27.82 7.04
N HIS A 11 9.14 26.90 6.95
CA HIS A 11 9.35 25.53 6.52
C HIS A 11 9.05 25.31 5.03
N GLY A 12 8.35 26.24 4.38
CA GLY A 12 7.89 26.08 3.00
C GLY A 12 9.03 25.90 2.00
N ARG A 13 10.12 26.62 2.17
CA ARG A 13 11.30 26.48 1.30
C ARG A 13 12.00 25.14 1.48
N ALA A 14 12.03 24.62 2.70
CA ALA A 14 12.58 23.30 2.98
C ALA A 14 11.73 22.20 2.32
N LEU A 15 10.42 22.34 2.37
CA LEU A 15 9.48 21.43 1.70
C LEU A 15 9.68 21.47 0.18
N ASP A 16 9.75 22.65 -0.43
CA ASP A 16 9.96 22.82 -1.87
C ASP A 16 11.24 22.14 -2.34
N LYS A 17 12.30 22.25 -1.55
CA LYS A 17 13.59 21.60 -1.82
C LYS A 17 13.48 20.07 -1.72
N ALA A 18 12.81 19.57 -0.68
CA ALA A 18 12.65 18.14 -0.44
C ALA A 18 11.79 17.46 -1.50
N VAL A 19 10.71 18.11 -1.92
CA VAL A 19 9.78 17.59 -2.94
C VAL A 19 10.33 17.70 -4.35
N THR A 20 11.18 18.67 -4.61
CA THR A 20 11.75 19.07 -5.90
C THR A 20 10.79 19.88 -6.78
N PRO A 21 11.33 20.81 -7.59
CA PRO A 21 10.50 21.62 -8.50
C PRO A 21 9.70 20.79 -9.51
N THR A 22 10.25 19.67 -9.97
CA THR A 22 9.59 18.79 -10.94
C THR A 22 8.31 18.21 -10.36
N ARG A 23 8.32 17.74 -9.12
CA ARG A 23 7.13 17.19 -8.45
C ARG A 23 6.15 18.27 -8.02
N MET A 24 6.66 19.42 -7.57
CA MET A 24 5.81 20.56 -7.21
C MET A 24 5.12 21.18 -8.41
N GLY A 25 5.60 20.97 -9.62
CA GLY A 25 5.05 21.55 -10.84
C GLY A 25 3.57 21.23 -11.05
N THR A 26 3.14 20.03 -10.75
CA THR A 26 1.72 19.62 -10.84
C THR A 26 0.84 20.44 -9.88
N TYR A 27 1.32 20.62 -8.66
CA TYR A 27 0.60 21.38 -7.63
C TYR A 27 0.61 22.89 -7.92
N LEU A 28 1.72 23.42 -8.46
CA LEU A 28 1.82 24.80 -8.90
C LEU A 28 0.81 25.10 -10.03
N ALA A 29 0.72 24.21 -11.03
CA ALA A 29 -0.23 24.37 -12.11
C ALA A 29 -1.68 24.37 -11.60
N ALA A 30 -2.01 23.44 -10.69
CA ALA A 30 -3.34 23.36 -10.08
C ALA A 30 -3.64 24.56 -9.17
N ALA A 31 -2.64 25.18 -8.58
CA ALA A 31 -2.76 26.31 -7.65
C ALA A 31 -2.64 27.68 -8.35
N GLY A 32 -2.70 27.74 -9.69
CA GLY A 32 -2.57 28.99 -10.43
C GLY A 32 -1.18 29.63 -10.27
N HIS A 33 -0.15 28.82 -10.10
CA HIS A 33 1.24 29.22 -9.88
C HIS A 33 1.49 30.00 -8.58
N ASP A 34 0.60 29.87 -7.60
CA ASP A 34 0.81 30.40 -6.25
C ASP A 34 1.61 29.37 -5.41
N PRO A 35 2.87 29.66 -5.04
CA PRO A 35 3.70 28.71 -4.30
C PRO A 35 3.14 28.32 -2.92
N ALA A 36 2.54 29.26 -2.21
CA ALA A 36 1.96 29.00 -0.90
C ALA A 36 0.75 28.06 -1.01
N LEU A 37 -0.11 28.29 -1.97
CA LEU A 37 -1.28 27.44 -2.24
C LEU A 37 -0.85 26.06 -2.74
N ALA A 38 0.18 25.98 -3.58
CA ALA A 38 0.73 24.72 -4.07
C ALA A 38 1.25 23.84 -2.92
N ARG A 39 1.95 24.42 -1.94
CA ARG A 39 2.41 23.67 -0.75
C ARG A 39 1.25 23.16 0.09
N ARG A 40 0.23 23.98 0.30
CA ARG A 40 -0.97 23.58 1.03
C ARG A 40 -1.70 22.44 0.32
N LEU A 41 -1.80 22.52 -1.00
CA LEU A 41 -2.42 21.47 -1.82
C LEU A 41 -1.61 20.17 -1.75
N TYR A 42 -0.29 20.24 -1.81
CA TYR A 42 0.59 19.08 -1.64
C TYR A 42 0.42 18.41 -0.30
N VAL A 43 0.41 19.17 0.79
CA VAL A 43 0.24 18.62 2.15
C VAL A 43 -1.16 18.01 2.31
N TRP A 44 -2.19 18.70 1.80
CA TRP A 44 -3.56 18.17 1.81
C TRP A 44 -3.66 16.83 1.06
N ASP A 45 -3.06 16.75 -0.12
CA ASP A 45 -3.04 15.51 -0.91
C ASP A 45 -2.37 14.35 -0.15
N ARG A 46 -1.27 14.63 0.56
CA ARG A 46 -0.60 13.64 1.41
C ARG A 46 -1.45 13.21 2.59
N ASP A 47 -2.12 14.13 3.23
CA ASP A 47 -3.01 13.84 4.36
C ASP A 47 -4.19 12.97 3.94
N VAL A 48 -4.81 13.28 2.81
CA VAL A 48 -5.90 12.48 2.22
C VAL A 48 -5.40 11.09 1.86
N ALA A 49 -4.27 10.99 1.19
CA ALA A 49 -3.67 9.70 0.83
C ALA A 49 -3.35 8.84 2.07
N ALA A 50 -2.81 9.46 3.11
CA ALA A 50 -2.51 8.76 4.37
C ALA A 50 -3.77 8.24 5.07
N ALA A 51 -4.85 9.04 5.07
CA ALA A 51 -6.12 8.64 5.65
C ALA A 51 -6.73 7.45 4.91
N PHE A 52 -6.74 7.48 3.58
CA PHE A 52 -7.24 6.37 2.77
C PHE A 52 -6.34 5.13 2.88
N LEU A 53 -5.04 5.30 3.01
CA LEU A 53 -4.10 4.17 3.10
C LEU A 53 -4.40 3.25 4.28
N ALA A 54 -4.76 3.82 5.43
CA ALA A 54 -5.13 3.04 6.60
C ALA A 54 -6.38 2.18 6.35
N ASP A 55 -7.41 2.76 5.74
CA ASP A 55 -8.66 2.06 5.41
C ASP A 55 -8.44 1.00 4.32
N ILE A 56 -7.64 1.33 3.31
CA ILE A 56 -7.27 0.38 2.24
C ILE A 56 -6.50 -0.81 2.82
N ALA A 57 -5.59 -0.59 3.77
CA ALA A 57 -4.84 -1.65 4.42
C ALA A 57 -5.76 -2.62 5.19
N ILE A 58 -6.75 -2.10 5.90
CA ILE A 58 -7.76 -2.93 6.59
C ILE A 58 -8.60 -3.71 5.57
N LEU A 59 -9.06 -3.04 4.53
CA LEU A 59 -9.86 -3.69 3.47
C LEU A 59 -9.05 -4.79 2.76
N GLU A 60 -7.79 -4.56 2.49
CA GLU A 60 -6.90 -5.56 1.88
C GLU A 60 -6.80 -6.82 2.75
N VAL A 61 -6.60 -6.67 4.06
CA VAL A 61 -6.57 -7.80 5.00
C VAL A 61 -7.91 -8.53 5.03
N ALA A 62 -9.02 -7.81 5.10
CA ALA A 62 -10.35 -8.39 5.11
C ALA A 62 -10.65 -9.17 3.82
N LEU A 63 -10.31 -8.61 2.67
CA LEU A 63 -10.48 -9.25 1.36
C LEU A 63 -9.63 -10.52 1.25
N ARG A 64 -8.38 -10.46 1.67
CA ARG A 64 -7.49 -11.61 1.68
C ARG A 64 -8.02 -12.73 2.57
N SER A 65 -8.48 -12.40 3.77
CA SER A 65 -9.08 -13.37 4.69
C SER A 65 -10.33 -14.02 4.10
N ALA A 66 -11.16 -13.23 3.41
CA ALA A 66 -12.35 -13.76 2.74
C ALA A 66 -12.00 -14.71 1.58
N VAL A 67 -11.01 -14.39 0.79
CA VAL A 67 -10.52 -15.24 -0.31
C VAL A 67 -9.95 -16.54 0.24
N VAL A 68 -9.11 -16.47 1.27
CA VAL A 68 -8.53 -17.66 1.93
C VAL A 68 -9.61 -18.56 2.51
N ALA A 69 -10.61 -17.99 3.16
CA ALA A 69 -11.74 -18.76 3.70
C ALA A 69 -12.49 -19.54 2.60
N GLN A 70 -12.67 -18.95 1.42
CA GLN A 70 -13.28 -19.62 0.28
C GLN A 70 -12.38 -20.73 -0.30
N LEU A 71 -11.08 -20.49 -0.39
CA LEU A 71 -10.12 -21.48 -0.85
C LEU A 71 -10.05 -22.67 0.13
N ASP A 72 -10.04 -22.42 1.43
CA ASP A 72 -10.09 -23.45 2.46
C ASP A 72 -11.35 -24.31 2.34
N ARG A 73 -12.48 -23.66 2.13
CA ARG A 73 -13.78 -24.36 1.98
C ARG A 73 -13.85 -25.23 0.73
N LEU A 74 -13.31 -24.75 -0.39
CA LEU A 74 -13.41 -25.42 -1.69
C LEU A 74 -12.35 -26.49 -1.89
N TYR A 75 -11.12 -26.24 -1.40
CA TYR A 75 -9.96 -27.07 -1.69
C TYR A 75 -9.22 -27.58 -0.44
N GLY A 76 -9.67 -27.21 0.77
CA GLY A 76 -9.01 -27.54 2.03
C GLY A 76 -7.93 -26.53 2.41
N VAL A 77 -7.40 -26.66 3.64
CA VAL A 77 -6.42 -25.71 4.21
C VAL A 77 -5.08 -25.69 3.46
N ARG A 78 -4.81 -26.71 2.66
CA ARG A 78 -3.61 -26.77 1.80
C ARG A 78 -3.96 -26.53 0.33
N TRP A 79 -4.85 -25.61 0.07
CA TRP A 79 -5.33 -25.22 -1.27
C TRP A 79 -4.18 -24.81 -2.23
N PHE A 80 -3.08 -24.34 -1.68
CA PHE A 80 -1.90 -23.93 -2.46
C PHE A 80 -1.09 -25.12 -3.01
N GLU A 81 -1.39 -26.34 -2.60
CA GLU A 81 -0.75 -27.58 -3.08
C GLU A 81 -1.61 -28.34 -4.11
N VAL A 82 -2.88 -27.98 -4.23
CA VAL A 82 -3.80 -28.64 -5.16
C VAL A 82 -3.99 -27.81 -6.43
N ASP A 83 -4.49 -28.44 -7.47
CA ASP A 83 -4.82 -27.74 -8.72
C ASP A 83 -6.16 -27.00 -8.56
N ALA A 84 -6.08 -25.75 -8.13
CA ALA A 84 -7.20 -24.84 -8.00
C ALA A 84 -7.41 -23.94 -9.23
N GLY A 85 -6.76 -24.27 -10.35
CA GLY A 85 -6.88 -23.49 -11.60
C GLY A 85 -5.99 -22.24 -11.65
N PHE A 86 -5.00 -22.12 -10.77
CA PHE A 86 -4.05 -21.02 -10.83
C PHE A 86 -3.17 -21.10 -12.07
N ASP A 87 -2.84 -19.95 -12.63
CA ASP A 87 -1.89 -19.88 -13.74
C ASP A 87 -0.44 -20.15 -13.29
N GLY A 88 0.47 -20.33 -14.25
CA GLY A 88 1.87 -20.62 -13.97
C GLY A 88 2.57 -19.56 -13.10
N PRO A 89 2.43 -18.26 -13.41
CA PRO A 89 3.02 -17.20 -12.58
C PRO A 89 2.50 -17.21 -11.14
N THR A 90 1.22 -17.44 -10.92
CA THR A 90 0.63 -17.51 -9.58
C THR A 90 1.16 -18.71 -8.81
N ARG A 91 1.23 -19.89 -9.44
CA ARG A 91 1.82 -21.09 -8.84
C ARG A 91 3.27 -20.89 -8.45
N SER A 92 4.06 -20.24 -9.31
CA SER A 92 5.46 -19.94 -9.02
C SER A 92 5.61 -19.01 -7.83
N LYS A 93 4.75 -18.00 -7.69
CA LYS A 93 4.72 -17.10 -6.53
C LYS A 93 4.36 -17.83 -5.23
N LEU A 94 3.36 -18.71 -5.27
CA LEU A 94 2.98 -19.51 -4.12
C LEU A 94 4.11 -20.43 -3.68
N GLN A 95 4.73 -21.13 -4.60
CA GLN A 95 5.86 -22.01 -4.33
C GLN A 95 7.05 -21.24 -3.77
N GLY A 96 7.41 -20.12 -4.38
CA GLY A 96 8.50 -19.27 -3.91
C GLY A 96 8.24 -18.72 -2.50
N ALA A 97 7.01 -18.28 -2.23
CA ALA A 97 6.63 -17.81 -0.90
C ALA A 97 6.72 -18.92 0.16
N TRP A 98 6.32 -20.14 -0.20
CA TRP A 98 6.44 -21.30 0.69
C TRP A 98 7.90 -21.66 0.99
N GLU A 99 8.73 -21.68 -0.03
CA GLU A 99 10.15 -22.01 0.10
C GLU A 99 10.92 -20.94 0.90
N ASP A 100 10.49 -19.68 0.81
CA ASP A 100 11.08 -18.56 1.58
C ASP A 100 10.78 -18.65 3.08
N LEU A 101 9.78 -19.44 3.48
CA LEU A 101 9.47 -19.61 4.89
C LEU A 101 10.51 -20.49 5.58
N PRO A 102 10.97 -20.11 6.78
CA PRO A 102 11.78 -21.01 7.62
C PRO A 102 11.02 -22.32 7.86
N GLN A 103 11.74 -23.44 7.89
CA GLN A 103 11.11 -24.77 8.02
C GLN A 103 10.15 -24.86 9.21
N GLY A 104 10.51 -24.26 10.36
CA GLY A 104 9.64 -24.23 11.54
C GLY A 104 8.40 -23.34 11.44
N ARG A 105 8.27 -22.56 10.34
CA ARG A 105 7.15 -21.65 10.08
C ARG A 105 6.40 -21.94 8.78
N ARG A 106 6.59 -23.12 8.22
CA ARG A 106 5.87 -23.57 7.01
C ARG A 106 4.47 -24.05 7.36
N THR A 107 3.58 -23.11 7.60
CA THR A 107 2.17 -23.35 7.86
C THR A 107 1.31 -22.56 6.87
N PRO A 108 0.05 -22.96 6.62
CA PRO A 108 -0.85 -22.18 5.77
C PRO A 108 -1.00 -20.72 6.20
N GLY A 109 -1.10 -20.46 7.49
CA GLY A 109 -1.20 -19.11 8.03
C GLY A 109 0.03 -18.26 7.78
N HIS A 110 1.22 -18.83 7.93
CA HIS A 110 2.48 -18.12 7.62
C HIS A 110 2.65 -17.87 6.12
N LEU A 111 2.19 -18.81 5.27
CA LEU A 111 2.19 -18.60 3.83
C LEU A 111 1.33 -17.39 3.45
N VAL A 112 0.10 -17.32 3.96
CA VAL A 112 -0.80 -16.20 3.69
C VAL A 112 -0.18 -14.87 4.14
N ALA A 113 0.43 -14.85 5.33
CA ALA A 113 1.13 -13.67 5.83
C ALA A 113 2.33 -13.28 4.94
N ARG A 114 3.05 -14.25 4.38
CA ARG A 114 4.20 -14.01 3.50
C ARG A 114 3.80 -13.43 2.14
N LEU A 115 2.62 -13.76 1.65
CA LEU A 115 2.07 -13.24 0.40
C LEU A 115 1.64 -11.77 0.51
N MET A 116 1.66 -11.22 1.71
CA MET A 116 1.39 -9.80 1.96
C MET A 116 2.65 -8.97 1.67
#